data_bb69080b3f06101856ed33f63c10c318
#
_entry.id   bb69080b3f06101856ed33f63c10c318
#
_cell.length_a   1.000
_cell.length_b   1.000
_cell.length_c   1.000
_cell.angle_alpha   90.00
_cell.angle_beta   90.00
_cell.angle_gamma   90.00
#
_symmetry.space_group_name_H-M   'P 1'
#
loop_
_entity.id
_entity.type
_entity.pdbx_description
1 polymer ?
#
loop_
_entity_poly.entity_id
_entity_poly.type
_entity_poly.pdbx_seq_one_letter_code
_entity_poly.pdbx_strand_id
1 'polypeptide(L)'
;MRSAQAAVSYDRGMDLSAVSSTLVRLFSELVDGAARGGDAFILNSGDAGLLRSLDALTAADASRSVNEGATIAAHAQHLRYGLSLMNRWAREGGNPFADAKWDEAWKTSAVADSEWAEIRRGLSEETHQWLAVLNTRREASEVELAGMTASIAHLAYHLGAIRQIHRQARGPREGTFR
;
A
#
# COMPACT_ATOMS: atom_id res chain seq x y z
N MET A 1 -47.35 33.57 -3.90
CA MET A 1 -46.01 33.44 -3.32
C MET A 1 -45.50 32.04 -3.61
N ARG A 2 -44.59 31.90 -4.56
CA ARG A 2 -43.95 30.62 -4.90
C ARG A 2 -42.55 30.62 -4.27
N SER A 3 -42.32 29.73 -3.30
CA SER A 3 -41.00 29.55 -2.70
C SER A 3 -40.11 28.85 -3.71
N ALA A 4 -39.04 29.51 -4.13
CA ALA A 4 -37.96 28.91 -4.90
C ALA A 4 -37.14 28.04 -3.96
N GLN A 5 -37.25 26.71 -4.09
CA GLN A 5 -36.32 25.77 -3.51
C GLN A 5 -35.01 25.86 -4.28
N ALA A 6 -33.98 26.37 -3.59
CA ALA A 6 -32.60 26.32 -4.10
C ALA A 6 -32.15 24.86 -4.18
N ALA A 7 -31.93 24.38 -5.41
CA ALA A 7 -31.25 23.11 -5.67
C ALA A 7 -29.80 23.27 -5.18
N VAL A 8 -29.46 22.60 -4.11
CA VAL A 8 -28.08 22.45 -3.67
C VAL A 8 -27.39 21.52 -4.64
N SER A 9 -26.51 22.05 -5.49
CA SER A 9 -25.69 21.25 -6.39
C SER A 9 -24.60 20.54 -5.58
N TYR A 10 -24.76 19.26 -5.41
CA TYR A 10 -23.80 18.35 -4.76
C TYR A 10 -22.77 17.80 -5.78
N ASP A 11 -22.19 18.65 -6.61
CA ASP A 11 -21.15 18.19 -7.54
C ASP A 11 -19.96 19.15 -7.55
N ARG A 12 -19.36 19.37 -6.38
CA ARG A 12 -17.99 19.87 -6.30
C ARG A 12 -17.12 18.73 -5.79
N GLY A 13 -16.21 18.25 -6.66
CA GLY A 13 -15.13 17.38 -6.23
C GLY A 13 -14.46 17.97 -4.97
N MET A 14 -14.18 17.12 -3.99
CA MET A 14 -13.54 17.53 -2.73
C MET A 14 -12.12 18.03 -3.04
N ASP A 15 -11.77 19.23 -2.59
CA ASP A 15 -10.39 19.69 -2.65
C ASP A 15 -9.52 18.81 -1.72
N LEU A 16 -8.60 18.08 -2.32
CA LEU A 16 -7.70 17.18 -1.61
C LEU A 16 -6.37 17.83 -1.21
N SER A 17 -6.16 19.10 -1.46
CA SER A 17 -4.86 19.75 -1.16
C SER A 17 -4.47 19.59 0.31
N ALA A 18 -5.41 19.65 1.24
CA ALA A 18 -5.21 19.42 2.65
C ALA A 18 -5.09 17.93 3.04
N VAL A 19 -5.65 17.02 2.24
CA VAL A 19 -5.68 15.57 2.51
C VAL A 19 -4.48 14.87 1.83
N SER A 20 -4.09 15.33 0.64
CA SER A 20 -3.04 14.73 -0.18
C SER A 20 -1.72 14.57 0.59
N SER A 21 -1.27 15.59 1.29
CA SER A 21 -0.03 15.52 2.10
C SER A 21 -0.13 14.47 3.21
N THR A 22 -1.30 14.30 3.81
CA THR A 22 -1.55 13.27 4.83
C THR A 22 -1.51 11.87 4.21
N LEU A 23 -2.17 11.66 3.07
CA LEU A 23 -2.15 10.37 2.36
C LEU A 23 -0.73 10.00 1.92
N VAL A 24 0.00 10.96 1.35
CA VAL A 24 1.42 10.78 0.99
C VAL A 24 2.25 10.39 2.20
N ARG A 25 2.10 11.09 3.31
CA ARG A 25 2.86 10.85 4.54
C ARG A 25 2.62 9.45 5.08
N LEU A 26 1.35 9.03 5.21
CA LEU A 26 0.99 7.72 5.75
C LEU A 26 1.45 6.59 4.82
N PHE A 27 1.29 6.77 3.51
CA PHE A 27 1.72 5.77 2.53
C PHE A 27 3.25 5.64 2.50
N SER A 28 3.99 6.77 2.47
CA SER A 28 5.47 6.77 2.52
C SER A 28 5.99 6.13 3.79
N GLU A 29 5.35 6.39 4.93
CA GLU A 29 5.74 5.77 6.20
C GLU A 29 5.67 4.24 6.14
N LEU A 30 4.60 3.68 5.55
CA LEU A 30 4.45 2.24 5.38
C LEU A 30 5.47 1.65 4.38
N VAL A 31 5.76 2.38 3.30
CA VAL A 31 6.66 1.93 2.22
C VAL A 31 8.12 2.04 2.64
N ASP A 32 8.56 3.24 3.05
CA ASP A 32 9.95 3.60 3.26
C ASP A 32 10.36 3.60 4.74
N GLY A 33 9.38 3.50 5.63
CA GLY A 33 9.56 3.47 7.07
C GLY A 33 9.48 4.82 7.75
N ALA A 34 9.46 4.79 9.07
CA ALA A 34 9.39 5.97 9.92
C ALA A 34 10.79 6.51 10.24
N ALA A 35 11.00 7.80 10.03
CA ALA A 35 12.26 8.45 10.36
C ALA A 35 12.56 8.36 11.88
N ARG A 36 13.84 8.18 12.24
CA ARG A 36 14.25 8.23 13.66
C ARG A 36 14.06 9.64 14.20
N GLY A 37 13.38 9.75 15.33
CA GLY A 37 13.11 11.05 15.98
C GLY A 37 12.10 11.93 15.24
N GLY A 38 11.49 11.42 14.16
CA GLY A 38 10.37 12.07 13.47
C GLY A 38 9.01 11.58 13.99
N ASP A 39 7.96 12.31 13.62
CA ASP A 39 6.59 11.87 13.89
C ASP A 39 6.28 10.62 13.07
N ALA A 40 5.85 9.58 13.72
CA ALA A 40 5.31 8.35 13.13
C ALA A 40 3.85 8.20 13.54
N PHE A 41 3.01 7.72 12.62
CA PHE A 41 1.56 7.61 12.82
C PHE A 41 1.10 6.16 12.82
N ILE A 42 1.75 5.29 12.05
CA ILE A 42 1.38 3.88 11.86
C ILE A 42 2.47 2.96 12.38
N LEU A 43 3.73 3.28 12.10
CA LEU A 43 4.90 2.47 12.46
C LEU A 43 5.61 3.05 13.68
N ASN A 44 6.49 2.24 14.29
CA ASN A 44 7.35 2.75 15.35
C ASN A 44 8.49 3.60 14.78
N SER A 45 8.98 4.57 15.55
CA SER A 45 10.12 5.40 15.17
C SER A 45 11.33 4.55 14.78
N GLY A 46 11.92 4.82 13.61
CA GLY A 46 13.07 4.09 13.07
C GLY A 46 12.70 2.75 12.41
N ASP A 47 11.43 2.47 12.22
CA ASP A 47 10.98 1.31 11.45
C ASP A 47 11.43 1.40 9.99
N ALA A 48 11.86 0.26 9.42
CA ALA A 48 12.36 0.19 8.05
C ALA A 48 11.25 0.30 6.98
N GLY A 49 9.98 0.10 7.33
CA GLY A 49 8.90 0.02 6.36
C GLY A 49 8.91 -1.26 5.54
N LEU A 50 8.03 -1.32 4.54
CA LEU A 50 7.83 -2.52 3.74
C LEU A 50 9.05 -2.87 2.88
N LEU A 51 9.53 -1.95 2.04
CA LEU A 51 10.53 -2.27 1.02
C LEU A 51 11.84 -2.76 1.64
N ARG A 52 12.39 -2.04 2.61
CA ARG A 52 13.64 -2.47 3.29
C ARG A 52 13.46 -3.72 4.13
N SER A 53 12.26 -3.96 4.67
CA SER A 53 11.97 -5.21 5.38
C SER A 53 12.00 -6.40 4.42
N LEU A 54 11.51 -6.25 3.20
CA LEU A 54 11.57 -7.29 2.16
C LEU A 54 12.98 -7.47 1.61
N ASP A 55 13.77 -6.41 1.50
CA ASP A 55 15.16 -6.47 1.04
C ASP A 55 16.08 -7.26 1.98
N ALA A 56 15.73 -7.33 3.25
CA ALA A 56 16.45 -8.11 4.25
C ALA A 56 16.20 -9.62 4.17
N LEU A 57 15.27 -10.09 3.30
CA LEU A 57 14.84 -11.47 3.20
C LEU A 57 15.43 -12.16 1.96
N THR A 58 15.84 -13.42 2.13
CA THR A 58 16.18 -14.32 1.01
C THR A 58 14.92 -14.87 0.34
N ALA A 59 15.07 -15.44 -0.87
CA ALA A 59 13.96 -16.14 -1.54
C ALA A 59 13.42 -17.31 -0.69
N ALA A 60 14.31 -18.01 0.02
CA ALA A 60 13.91 -19.09 0.93
C ALA A 60 13.07 -18.57 2.11
N ASP A 61 13.43 -17.42 2.68
CA ASP A 61 12.62 -16.78 3.74
C ASP A 61 11.27 -16.32 3.21
N ALA A 62 11.25 -15.74 2.02
CA ALA A 62 10.02 -15.25 1.38
C ALA A 62 9.06 -16.37 0.97
N SER A 63 9.59 -17.58 0.72
CA SER A 63 8.82 -18.78 0.34
C SER A 63 8.31 -19.58 1.53
N ARG A 64 8.64 -19.18 2.77
CA ARG A 64 8.23 -19.92 3.97
C ARG A 64 6.76 -19.66 4.29
N SER A 65 5.99 -20.74 4.47
CA SER A 65 4.63 -20.68 5.00
C SER A 65 4.64 -20.90 6.52
N VAL A 66 3.74 -20.27 7.23
CA VAL A 66 3.49 -20.45 8.66
C VAL A 66 2.02 -20.78 8.84
N ASN A 67 1.71 -21.84 9.58
CA ASN A 67 0.35 -22.32 9.83
C ASN A 67 -0.47 -22.51 8.53
N GLU A 68 0.16 -23.06 7.49
CA GLU A 68 -0.46 -23.30 6.18
C GLU A 68 -1.01 -22.00 5.49
N GLY A 69 -0.59 -20.82 5.98
CA GLY A 69 -0.97 -19.54 5.43
C GLY A 69 -0.16 -19.14 4.20
N ALA A 70 -0.51 -17.98 3.62
CA ALA A 70 0.22 -17.41 2.50
C ALA A 70 1.68 -17.07 2.88
N THR A 71 2.58 -17.18 1.89
CA THR A 71 4.00 -16.83 2.07
C THR A 71 4.22 -15.33 1.93
N ILE A 72 5.40 -14.83 2.34
CA ILE A 72 5.77 -13.43 2.14
C ILE A 72 5.82 -13.10 0.63
N ALA A 73 6.29 -14.02 -0.20
CA ALA A 73 6.30 -13.86 -1.65
C ALA A 73 4.87 -13.67 -2.21
N ALA A 74 3.90 -14.44 -1.70
CA ALA A 74 2.49 -14.28 -2.07
C ALA A 74 1.94 -12.90 -1.67
N HIS A 75 2.21 -12.45 -0.45
CA HIS A 75 1.80 -11.12 0.02
C HIS A 75 2.43 -10.00 -0.81
N ALA A 76 3.73 -10.09 -1.12
CA ALA A 76 4.43 -9.09 -1.91
C ALA A 76 3.91 -9.04 -3.36
N GLN A 77 3.67 -10.20 -3.99
CA GLN A 77 3.09 -10.28 -5.33
C GLN A 77 1.65 -9.77 -5.37
N HIS A 78 0.86 -10.08 -4.35
CA HIS A 78 -0.51 -9.56 -4.23
C HIS A 78 -0.53 -8.04 -4.10
N LEU A 79 0.34 -7.46 -3.26
CA LEU A 79 0.48 -6.00 -3.14
C LEU A 79 0.93 -5.36 -4.46
N ARG A 80 1.95 -5.93 -5.13
CA ARG A 80 2.41 -5.48 -6.46
C ARG A 80 1.25 -5.43 -7.44
N TYR A 81 0.48 -6.52 -7.53
CA TYR A 81 -0.65 -6.62 -8.44
C TYR A 81 -1.75 -5.62 -8.11
N GLY A 82 -2.15 -5.52 -6.83
CA GLY A 82 -3.17 -4.56 -6.40
C GLY A 82 -2.77 -3.11 -6.72
N LEU A 83 -1.51 -2.73 -6.47
CA LEU A 83 -1.03 -1.39 -6.79
C LEU A 83 -0.94 -1.14 -8.30
N SER A 84 -0.61 -2.16 -9.11
CA SER A 84 -0.64 -2.02 -10.58
C SER A 84 -2.05 -1.70 -11.11
N LEU A 85 -3.07 -2.30 -10.50
CA LEU A 85 -4.48 -1.97 -10.80
C LEU A 85 -4.82 -0.53 -10.39
N MET A 86 -4.39 -0.09 -9.22
CA MET A 86 -4.59 1.29 -8.76
C MET A 86 -3.88 2.31 -9.65
N ASN A 87 -2.66 2.02 -10.07
CA ASN A 87 -1.90 2.86 -11.00
C ASN A 87 -2.56 2.90 -12.39
N ARG A 88 -3.09 1.78 -12.87
CA ARG A 88 -3.90 1.72 -14.10
C ARG A 88 -5.14 2.62 -13.97
N TRP A 89 -5.88 2.48 -12.88
CA TRP A 89 -7.05 3.32 -12.61
C TRP A 89 -6.72 4.80 -12.63
N ALA A 90 -5.64 5.21 -11.99
CA ALA A 90 -5.24 6.62 -11.95
C ALA A 90 -4.91 7.20 -13.35
N ARG A 91 -4.39 6.36 -14.27
CA ARG A 91 -4.04 6.76 -15.65
C ARG A 91 -5.21 6.72 -16.60
N GLU A 92 -6.05 5.70 -16.50
CA GLU A 92 -7.05 5.34 -17.53
C GLU A 92 -8.48 5.57 -17.06
N GLY A 93 -8.71 5.72 -15.76
CA GLY A 93 -10.05 5.78 -15.20
C GLY A 93 -10.78 4.43 -15.24
N GLY A 94 -12.11 4.46 -15.18
CA GLY A 94 -12.96 3.28 -15.23
C GLY A 94 -12.91 2.45 -13.94
N ASN A 95 -13.22 1.15 -14.05
CA ASN A 95 -13.13 0.20 -12.94
C ASN A 95 -11.95 -0.76 -13.16
N PRO A 96 -10.79 -0.55 -12.50
CA PRO A 96 -9.60 -1.36 -12.70
C PRO A 96 -9.74 -2.79 -12.17
N PHE A 97 -10.78 -3.05 -11.37
CA PHE A 97 -11.03 -4.35 -10.74
C PHE A 97 -12.01 -5.22 -11.52
N ALA A 98 -12.63 -4.70 -12.60
CA ALA A 98 -13.64 -5.44 -13.35
C ALA A 98 -13.13 -6.76 -13.95
N ASP A 99 -11.87 -6.80 -14.35
CA ASP A 99 -11.17 -7.95 -14.94
C ASP A 99 -10.02 -8.48 -14.06
N ALA A 100 -10.01 -8.10 -12.79
CA ALA A 100 -8.95 -8.45 -11.87
C ALA A 100 -8.90 -9.95 -11.57
N LYS A 101 -7.70 -10.54 -11.69
CA LYS A 101 -7.42 -11.97 -11.44
C LYS A 101 -6.77 -12.14 -10.07
N TRP A 102 -7.54 -11.91 -9.03
CA TRP A 102 -7.03 -11.95 -7.65
C TRP A 102 -6.50 -13.32 -7.25
N ASP A 103 -7.12 -14.39 -7.73
CA ASP A 103 -6.68 -15.77 -7.51
C ASP A 103 -5.26 -16.01 -8.06
N GLU A 104 -4.93 -15.45 -9.23
CA GLU A 104 -3.60 -15.54 -9.81
C GLU A 104 -2.54 -14.85 -8.93
N ALA A 105 -2.86 -13.70 -8.37
CA ALA A 105 -1.95 -12.93 -7.51
C ALA A 105 -1.56 -13.68 -6.23
N TRP A 106 -2.37 -14.66 -5.80
CA TRP A 106 -2.12 -15.49 -4.62
C TRP A 106 -1.45 -16.82 -4.91
N LYS A 107 -1.25 -17.20 -6.17
CA LYS A 107 -0.64 -18.49 -6.55
C LYS A 107 0.87 -18.57 -6.28
N THR A 108 1.53 -17.44 -6.09
CA THR A 108 2.96 -17.39 -5.78
C THR A 108 3.20 -17.93 -4.35
N SER A 109 3.68 -19.15 -4.24
CA SER A 109 3.96 -19.78 -2.94
C SER A 109 5.45 -19.95 -2.64
N ALA A 110 6.23 -20.32 -3.66
CA ALA A 110 7.68 -20.45 -3.59
C ALA A 110 8.32 -19.70 -4.76
N VAL A 111 9.48 -19.11 -4.54
CA VAL A 111 10.19 -18.30 -5.53
C VAL A 111 11.69 -18.63 -5.52
N ALA A 112 12.30 -18.58 -6.71
CA ALA A 112 13.75 -18.56 -6.86
C ALA A 112 14.31 -17.14 -6.57
N ASP A 113 15.63 -17.02 -6.43
CA ASP A 113 16.27 -15.72 -6.12
C ASP A 113 15.97 -14.64 -7.18
N SER A 114 15.97 -15.02 -8.47
CA SER A 114 15.64 -14.11 -9.57
C SER A 114 14.17 -13.63 -9.53
N GLU A 115 13.26 -14.54 -9.22
CA GLU A 115 11.82 -14.23 -9.12
C GLU A 115 11.56 -13.33 -7.90
N TRP A 116 12.20 -13.63 -6.76
CA TRP A 116 12.10 -12.80 -5.57
C TRP A 116 12.63 -11.38 -5.83
N ALA A 117 13.78 -11.27 -6.50
CA ALA A 117 14.33 -9.96 -6.89
C ALA A 117 13.39 -9.19 -7.81
N GLU A 118 12.73 -9.87 -8.77
CA GLU A 118 11.76 -9.24 -9.66
C GLU A 118 10.50 -8.78 -8.93
N ILE A 119 9.96 -9.59 -8.01
CA ILE A 119 8.77 -9.21 -7.21
C ILE A 119 9.09 -7.95 -6.40
N ARG A 120 10.23 -7.90 -5.70
CA ARG A 120 10.64 -6.74 -4.91
C ARG A 120 10.82 -5.49 -5.76
N ARG A 121 11.51 -5.59 -6.89
CA ARG A 121 11.70 -4.49 -7.84
C ARG A 121 10.37 -3.98 -8.36
N GLY A 122 9.49 -4.86 -8.86
CA GLY A 122 8.18 -4.48 -9.36
C GLY A 122 7.27 -3.89 -8.27
N LEU A 123 7.29 -4.41 -7.04
CA LEU A 123 6.57 -3.82 -5.92
C LEU A 123 7.08 -2.41 -5.60
N SER A 124 8.40 -2.20 -5.60
CA SER A 124 9.00 -0.88 -5.41
C SER A 124 8.56 0.11 -6.50
N GLU A 125 8.56 -0.31 -7.77
CA GLU A 125 8.10 0.50 -8.89
C GLU A 125 6.63 0.91 -8.73
N GLU A 126 5.75 -0.04 -8.41
CA GLU A 126 4.32 0.22 -8.25
C GLU A 126 4.02 1.11 -7.02
N THR A 127 4.73 0.93 -5.92
CA THR A 127 4.57 1.79 -4.73
C THR A 127 4.98 3.23 -5.01
N HIS A 128 6.10 3.45 -5.69
CA HIS A 128 6.55 4.81 -6.00
C HIS A 128 5.67 5.49 -7.05
N GLN A 129 5.15 4.74 -8.04
CA GLN A 129 4.16 5.29 -8.97
C GLN A 129 2.87 5.71 -8.25
N TRP A 130 2.36 4.87 -7.35
CA TRP A 130 1.17 5.19 -6.58
C TRP A 130 1.40 6.39 -5.65
N LEU A 131 2.57 6.48 -5.03
CA LEU A 131 2.95 7.63 -4.21
C LEU A 131 2.93 8.94 -5.03
N ALA A 132 3.42 8.90 -6.27
CA ALA A 132 3.36 10.05 -7.18
C ALA A 132 1.90 10.45 -7.49
N VAL A 133 1.00 9.49 -7.69
CA VAL A 133 -0.45 9.74 -7.87
C VAL A 133 -1.02 10.44 -6.64
N LEU A 134 -0.79 9.92 -5.44
CA LEU A 134 -1.26 10.53 -4.19
C LEU A 134 -0.75 11.97 -4.02
N ASN A 135 0.50 12.22 -4.41
CA ASN A 135 1.12 13.55 -4.29
C ASN A 135 0.58 14.58 -5.29
N THR A 136 0.14 14.15 -6.46
CA THR A 136 -0.33 15.05 -7.53
C THR A 136 -1.83 15.26 -7.55
N ARG A 137 -2.61 14.36 -6.99
CA ARG A 137 -4.07 14.45 -6.99
C ARG A 137 -4.56 15.62 -6.14
N ARG A 138 -5.38 16.50 -6.71
CA ARG A 138 -5.94 17.66 -6.02
C ARG A 138 -7.45 17.62 -5.87
N GLU A 139 -8.12 16.83 -6.70
CA GLU A 139 -9.56 16.61 -6.66
C GLU A 139 -9.84 15.11 -6.74
N ALA A 140 -10.86 14.67 -6.05
CA ALA A 140 -11.33 13.28 -6.12
C ALA A 140 -12.81 13.21 -5.79
N SER A 141 -13.48 12.26 -6.41
CA SER A 141 -14.79 11.79 -5.97
C SER A 141 -14.66 11.02 -4.63
N GLU A 142 -15.78 10.79 -3.98
CA GLU A 142 -15.84 9.99 -2.76
C GLU A 142 -15.24 8.59 -2.96
N VAL A 143 -15.54 7.95 -4.10
CA VAL A 143 -15.01 6.62 -4.43
C VAL A 143 -13.51 6.64 -4.63
N GLU A 144 -12.96 7.67 -5.28
CA GLU A 144 -11.52 7.83 -5.45
C GLU A 144 -10.82 8.06 -4.13
N LEU A 145 -11.37 8.91 -3.25
CA LEU A 145 -10.83 9.14 -1.92
C LEU A 145 -10.87 7.87 -1.06
N ALA A 146 -11.97 7.12 -1.13
CA ALA A 146 -12.08 5.82 -0.47
C ALA A 146 -11.00 4.85 -0.98
N GLY A 147 -10.77 4.77 -2.30
CA GLY A 147 -9.72 3.93 -2.90
C GLY A 147 -8.31 4.32 -2.45
N MET A 148 -8.00 5.63 -2.43
CA MET A 148 -6.72 6.12 -1.93
C MET A 148 -6.50 5.78 -0.44
N THR A 149 -7.52 5.95 0.39
CA THR A 149 -7.47 5.59 1.81
C THR A 149 -7.35 4.09 2.01
N ALA A 150 -8.11 3.31 1.24
CA ALA A 150 -8.06 1.85 1.28
C ALA A 150 -6.69 1.29 0.88
N SER A 151 -5.96 1.95 -0.03
CA SER A 151 -4.60 1.53 -0.41
C SER A 151 -3.62 1.57 0.77
N ILE A 152 -3.74 2.55 1.66
CA ILE A 152 -2.94 2.67 2.89
C ILE A 152 -3.31 1.55 3.87
N ALA A 153 -4.60 1.36 4.13
CA ALA A 153 -5.08 0.32 5.03
C ALA A 153 -4.69 -1.09 4.54
N HIS A 154 -4.79 -1.34 3.23
CA HIS A 154 -4.42 -2.60 2.60
C HIS A 154 -2.91 -2.88 2.71
N LEU A 155 -2.07 -1.85 2.48
CA LEU A 155 -0.63 -1.97 2.65
C LEU A 155 -0.27 -2.28 4.12
N ALA A 156 -0.88 -1.57 5.08
CA ALA A 156 -0.67 -1.80 6.51
C ALA A 156 -1.08 -3.22 6.93
N TYR A 157 -2.24 -3.70 6.43
CA TYR A 157 -2.71 -5.07 6.68
C TYR A 157 -1.69 -6.11 6.22
N HIS A 158 -1.18 -6.00 5.00
CA HIS A 158 -0.21 -6.96 4.46
C HIS A 158 1.17 -6.84 5.12
N LEU A 159 1.63 -5.64 5.46
CA LEU A 159 2.86 -5.44 6.22
C LEU A 159 2.77 -6.12 7.59
N GLY A 160 1.63 -5.98 8.27
CA GLY A 160 1.36 -6.67 9.53
C GLY A 160 1.41 -8.20 9.39
N ALA A 161 0.79 -8.75 8.34
CA ALA A 161 0.81 -10.18 8.05
C ALA A 161 2.24 -10.70 7.76
N ILE A 162 3.00 -10.01 6.91
CA ILE A 162 4.39 -10.33 6.60
C ILE A 162 5.25 -10.40 7.87
N ARG A 163 5.07 -9.47 8.80
CA ARG A 163 5.79 -9.41 10.07
C ARG A 163 5.49 -10.57 11.01
N GLN A 164 4.31 -11.15 10.93
CA GLN A 164 3.98 -12.36 11.70
C GLN A 164 4.62 -13.62 11.10
N ILE A 165 4.90 -13.65 9.80
CA ILE A 165 5.50 -14.80 9.11
C ILE A 165 6.98 -14.89 9.39
N HIS A 166 7.74 -13.78 9.37
CA HIS A 166 9.19 -13.83 9.50
C HIS A 166 9.75 -12.77 10.45
N ARG A 167 10.61 -13.24 11.37
CA ARG A 167 11.17 -12.40 12.44
C ARG A 167 12.01 -11.22 11.92
N GLN A 168 12.75 -11.39 10.82
CA GLN A 168 13.58 -10.31 10.25
C GLN A 168 12.76 -9.20 9.59
N ALA A 169 11.53 -9.49 9.17
CA ALA A 169 10.62 -8.49 8.63
C ALA A 169 9.93 -7.64 9.72
N ARG A 170 10.13 -7.98 11.00
CA ARG A 170 9.53 -7.22 12.11
C ARG A 170 10.22 -5.87 12.26
N GLY A 171 9.42 -4.86 12.53
CA GLY A 171 9.89 -3.54 12.90
C GLY A 171 10.57 -3.52 14.28
N PRO A 172 10.92 -2.33 14.79
CA PRO A 172 11.43 -2.12 16.13
C PRO A 172 10.54 -2.79 17.18
N ARG A 173 11.15 -3.26 18.27
CA ARG A 173 10.40 -3.93 19.33
C ARG A 173 9.34 -3.00 19.92
N GLU A 174 8.11 -3.49 20.04
CA GLU A 174 7.00 -2.76 20.65
C GLU A 174 7.36 -2.29 22.07
N GLY A 175 6.94 -1.06 22.40
CA GLY A 175 7.21 -0.44 23.70
C GLY A 175 8.64 0.09 23.89
N THR A 176 9.52 0.01 22.91
CA THR A 176 10.84 0.67 22.92
C THR A 176 10.71 2.09 22.36
N PHE A 177 10.11 2.98 23.15
CA PHE A 177 10.19 4.42 22.88
C PHE A 177 11.61 4.90 23.29
N ARG A 178 12.38 5.35 22.32
CA ARG A 178 13.63 6.08 22.56
C ARG A 178 13.52 7.46 21.96
#